data_923632c2a08a93821e19abb152297976
#
_entry.id   923632c2a08a93821e19abb152297976
#
_cell.length_a   1.000
_cell.length_b   1.000
_cell.length_c   1.000
_cell.angle_alpha   90.00
_cell.angle_beta   90.00
_cell.angle_gamma   90.00
#
_symmetry.space_group_name_H-M   'P 1'
#
loop_
_entity.id
_entity.type
_entity.pdbx_description
1 polymer ?
#
loop_
_entity_poly.entity_id
_entity_poly.type
_entity_poly.pdbx_seq_one_letter_code
_entity_poly.pdbx_strand_id
1 'polypeptide(L)'
;MFRKTARFALAAVTIAASASSFGADGPILLRVADHYPVGASTPEYTIKHFMEAVTKATNGAVRFEYYPAEQLGKAKDLLSLTQQGVTDIGMVAPAYVSDKMPLSAVAELPGSFTTSCQGAEAYWKLAHGGIIGTRELQGNGIHPLFVFVLPPYQILTRAKFTGLADLKGLKLRSAGGAMDLTIRRLDAVPIRMGGTDVYPALSRGTIDGIVFPLSPVLEFKLQDYLKYGTISENFGGFAVTYSISEKRWDSLPKEVQQAMSEAGDETTRHACAMLDRDNGPAIDLLRKAGLQMSEMPAADHASIHERLAPVQAEWADALEKRGLPGHETLNAFLVAILSP
;
A
#
# COMPACT_ATOMS: atom_id res chain seq x y z
N MET A 1 59.46 -34.25 -55.80
CA MET A 1 59.58 -33.60 -54.45
C MET A 1 58.60 -32.45 -54.44
N PHE A 2 57.35 -32.70 -53.96
CA PHE A 2 56.26 -31.71 -53.98
C PHE A 2 55.90 -31.34 -52.52
N ARG A 3 56.13 -30.08 -52.13
CA ARG A 3 55.69 -29.50 -50.84
C ARG A 3 54.29 -28.95 -51.02
N LYS A 4 53.31 -29.53 -50.26
CA LYS A 4 51.98 -28.99 -50.10
C LYS A 4 52.02 -28.02 -48.93
N THR A 5 51.73 -26.75 -49.18
CA THR A 5 51.45 -25.73 -48.15
C THR A 5 49.96 -25.71 -47.81
N ALA A 6 49.61 -26.07 -46.56
CA ALA A 6 48.28 -25.94 -46.06
C ALA A 6 48.02 -24.50 -45.54
N ARG A 7 46.99 -23.84 -46.05
CA ARG A 7 46.53 -22.53 -45.58
C ARG A 7 45.42 -22.78 -44.52
N PHE A 8 45.71 -22.40 -43.29
CA PHE A 8 44.67 -22.31 -42.25
C PHE A 8 43.93 -20.98 -42.38
N ALA A 9 42.64 -21.04 -42.66
CA ALA A 9 41.75 -19.88 -42.60
C ALA A 9 41.25 -19.71 -41.16
N LEU A 10 41.63 -18.60 -40.53
CA LEU A 10 41.15 -18.24 -39.20
C LEU A 10 39.80 -17.51 -39.37
N ALA A 11 38.68 -18.15 -39.02
CA ALA A 11 37.36 -17.51 -38.98
C ALA A 11 37.23 -16.71 -37.69
N ALA A 12 37.27 -15.37 -37.81
CA ALA A 12 36.94 -14.47 -36.70
C ALA A 12 35.41 -14.43 -36.50
N VAL A 13 34.94 -15.00 -35.39
CA VAL A 13 33.54 -14.84 -34.96
C VAL A 13 33.41 -13.48 -34.25
N THR A 14 32.85 -12.51 -34.95
CA THR A 14 32.44 -11.22 -34.36
C THR A 14 31.16 -11.41 -33.58
N ILE A 15 31.25 -11.46 -32.27
CA ILE A 15 30.08 -11.35 -31.36
C ILE A 15 29.64 -9.88 -31.40
N ALA A 16 28.58 -9.59 -32.14
CA ALA A 16 27.90 -8.30 -32.07
C ALA A 16 27.17 -8.20 -30.75
N ALA A 17 27.75 -7.51 -29.78
CA ALA A 17 27.05 -7.08 -28.60
C ALA A 17 25.95 -6.05 -29.03
N SER A 18 24.70 -6.46 -29.00
CA SER A 18 23.56 -5.55 -29.22
C SER A 18 23.53 -4.59 -28.04
N ALA A 19 24.22 -3.47 -28.11
CA ALA A 19 24.01 -2.35 -27.23
C ALA A 19 22.63 -1.77 -27.57
N SER A 20 21.64 -2.00 -26.73
CA SER A 20 20.35 -1.32 -26.78
C SER A 20 20.66 0.18 -26.63
N SER A 21 20.65 0.94 -27.73
CA SER A 21 20.82 2.39 -27.68
C SER A 21 19.47 2.97 -27.20
N PHE A 22 19.38 3.35 -25.93
CA PHE A 22 18.39 4.34 -25.50
C PHE A 22 18.60 5.59 -26.36
N GLY A 23 17.52 6.03 -27.03
CA GLY A 23 17.55 7.06 -28.07
C GLY A 23 18.18 8.39 -27.64
N ALA A 24 18.45 9.24 -28.61
CA ALA A 24 19.10 10.55 -28.51
C ALA A 24 18.33 11.61 -27.70
N ASP A 25 17.11 11.31 -27.23
CA ASP A 25 16.36 12.14 -26.32
C ASP A 25 16.82 11.86 -24.88
N GLY A 26 17.06 12.95 -24.12
CA GLY A 26 17.57 12.88 -22.74
C GLY A 26 16.77 11.93 -21.82
N PRO A 27 17.15 11.79 -20.55
CA PRO A 27 16.51 10.84 -19.65
C PRO A 27 15.01 11.11 -19.51
N ILE A 28 14.20 10.04 -19.48
CA ILE A 28 12.78 10.10 -19.16
C ILE A 28 12.66 10.50 -17.70
N LEU A 29 12.08 11.67 -17.44
CA LEU A 29 11.85 12.16 -16.10
C LEU A 29 10.41 11.86 -15.68
N LEU A 30 10.24 11.20 -14.51
CA LEU A 30 8.94 10.86 -13.93
C LEU A 30 8.77 11.54 -12.56
N ARG A 31 7.69 12.29 -12.40
CA ARG A 31 7.32 12.91 -11.13
C ARG A 31 6.56 11.90 -10.28
N VAL A 32 6.94 11.81 -9.01
CA VAL A 32 6.33 10.90 -8.04
C VAL A 32 5.75 11.69 -6.88
N ALA A 33 4.46 11.54 -6.62
CA ALA A 33 3.77 12.20 -5.50
C ALA A 33 3.39 11.22 -4.40
N ASP A 34 3.62 11.65 -3.16
CA ASP A 34 3.43 10.84 -1.96
C ASP A 34 2.92 11.70 -0.79
N HIS A 35 2.27 11.06 0.18
CA HIS A 35 1.79 11.73 1.39
C HIS A 35 2.68 11.53 2.62
N TYR A 36 3.60 10.56 2.60
CA TYR A 36 4.45 10.27 3.76
C TYR A 36 5.35 11.44 4.13
N PRO A 37 5.56 11.68 5.45
CA PRO A 37 6.49 12.69 5.91
C PRO A 37 7.91 12.44 5.42
N VAL A 38 8.68 13.51 5.24
CA VAL A 38 10.12 13.39 4.93
C VAL A 38 10.82 12.62 6.06
N GLY A 39 11.59 11.60 5.70
CA GLY A 39 12.31 10.76 6.65
C GLY A 39 11.50 9.59 7.21
N ALA A 40 10.27 9.37 6.76
CA ALA A 40 9.52 8.15 7.08
C ALA A 40 10.22 6.90 6.49
N SER A 41 10.14 5.78 7.19
CA SER A 41 10.76 4.51 6.74
C SER A 41 9.96 3.82 5.64
N THR A 42 8.63 3.96 5.63
CA THR A 42 7.77 3.34 4.62
C THR A 42 8.18 3.68 3.18
N PRO A 43 8.44 4.95 2.79
CA PRO A 43 8.95 5.26 1.45
C PRO A 43 10.30 4.63 1.11
N GLU A 44 11.19 4.41 2.08
CA GLU A 44 12.49 3.75 1.84
C GLU A 44 12.30 2.30 1.36
N TYR A 45 11.30 1.59 1.91
CA TYR A 45 11.00 0.21 1.56
C TYR A 45 10.14 0.07 0.31
N THR A 46 9.48 1.13 -0.11
CA THR A 46 8.49 1.16 -1.18
C THR A 46 9.00 1.97 -2.37
N ILE A 47 8.54 3.20 -2.50
CA ILE A 47 8.76 4.02 -3.72
C ILE A 47 10.24 4.34 -3.97
N LYS A 48 11.05 4.57 -2.96
CA LYS A 48 12.47 4.86 -3.16
C LYS A 48 13.22 3.63 -3.65
N HIS A 49 12.90 2.45 -3.07
CA HIS A 49 13.43 1.18 -3.55
C HIS A 49 13.07 0.95 -5.03
N PHE A 50 11.80 1.17 -5.40
CA PHE A 50 11.35 1.08 -6.79
C PHE A 50 12.11 2.04 -7.72
N MET A 51 12.25 3.31 -7.33
CA MET A 51 12.96 4.32 -8.13
C MET A 51 14.43 3.95 -8.36
N GLU A 52 15.10 3.44 -7.33
CA GLU A 52 16.50 2.97 -7.43
C GLU A 52 16.60 1.76 -8.35
N ALA A 53 15.73 0.77 -8.21
CA ALA A 53 15.69 -0.44 -9.03
C ALA A 53 15.50 -0.09 -10.52
N VAL A 54 14.51 0.75 -10.84
CA VAL A 54 14.24 1.19 -12.22
C VAL A 54 15.40 2.02 -12.78
N THR A 55 15.94 2.97 -12.02
CA THR A 55 17.08 3.79 -12.45
C THR A 55 18.28 2.91 -12.79
N LYS A 56 18.56 1.91 -11.96
CA LYS A 56 19.63 0.94 -12.18
C LYS A 56 19.36 0.05 -13.40
N ALA A 57 18.16 -0.51 -13.52
CA ALA A 57 17.79 -1.40 -14.62
C ALA A 57 17.82 -0.70 -15.98
N THR A 58 17.52 0.60 -16.01
CA THR A 58 17.54 1.42 -17.24
C THR A 58 18.86 2.17 -17.47
N ASN A 59 19.92 1.88 -16.68
CA ASN A 59 21.20 2.58 -16.75
C ASN A 59 21.06 4.12 -16.69
N GLY A 60 20.09 4.63 -15.91
CA GLY A 60 19.82 6.06 -15.75
C GLY A 60 19.01 6.70 -16.88
N ALA A 61 18.49 5.91 -17.83
CA ALA A 61 17.59 6.43 -18.86
C ALA A 61 16.21 6.84 -18.29
N VAL A 62 15.80 6.27 -17.16
CA VAL A 62 14.66 6.74 -16.37
C VAL A 62 15.18 7.37 -15.08
N ARG A 63 14.67 8.57 -14.77
CA ARG A 63 14.97 9.32 -13.54
C ARG A 63 13.68 9.80 -12.90
N PHE A 64 13.75 10.09 -11.61
CA PHE A 64 12.57 10.46 -10.83
C PHE A 64 12.77 11.77 -10.09
N GLU A 65 11.69 12.56 -10.00
CA GLU A 65 11.54 13.67 -9.07
C GLU A 65 10.51 13.29 -8.01
N TYR A 66 10.95 13.16 -6.76
CA TYR A 66 10.11 12.71 -5.65
C TYR A 66 9.59 13.88 -4.83
N TYR A 67 8.27 13.92 -4.67
CA TYR A 67 7.52 14.95 -3.96
C TYR A 67 6.77 14.34 -2.76
N PRO A 68 7.43 14.19 -1.59
CA PRO A 68 6.82 13.67 -0.35
C PRO A 68 5.90 14.68 0.32
N ALA A 69 5.28 14.27 1.42
CA ALA A 69 4.54 15.14 2.33
C ALA A 69 3.47 16.02 1.65
N GLU A 70 2.75 15.46 0.69
CA GLU A 70 1.66 16.14 -0.03
C GLU A 70 2.09 17.41 -0.80
N GLN A 71 3.35 17.51 -1.23
CA GLN A 71 3.86 18.69 -1.94
C GLN A 71 3.13 18.95 -3.27
N LEU A 72 2.64 17.93 -3.97
CA LEU A 72 1.89 18.09 -5.21
C LEU A 72 0.37 18.05 -5.00
N GLY A 73 -0.11 17.67 -3.83
CA GLY A 73 -1.53 17.62 -3.48
C GLY A 73 -1.84 16.66 -2.36
N LYS A 74 -3.06 16.74 -1.85
CA LYS A 74 -3.52 15.92 -0.73
C LYS A 74 -3.60 14.44 -1.10
N ALA A 75 -3.39 13.55 -0.12
CA ALA A 75 -3.45 12.10 -0.31
C ALA A 75 -4.72 11.62 -1.03
N LYS A 76 -5.88 12.20 -0.71
CA LYS A 76 -7.17 11.90 -1.35
C LYS A 76 -7.28 12.37 -2.81
N ASP A 77 -6.41 13.28 -3.24
CA ASP A 77 -6.44 13.86 -4.59
C ASP A 77 -5.41 13.18 -5.51
N LEU A 78 -4.51 12.33 -4.98
CA LEU A 78 -3.42 11.72 -5.74
C LEU A 78 -3.92 10.85 -6.91
N LEU A 79 -5.06 10.16 -6.80
CA LEU A 79 -5.67 9.47 -7.93
C LEU A 79 -5.97 10.45 -9.07
N SER A 80 -6.66 11.55 -8.80
CA SER A 80 -7.04 12.53 -9.82
C SER A 80 -5.82 13.27 -10.40
N LEU A 81 -4.82 13.56 -9.57
CA LEU A 81 -3.58 14.21 -10.01
C LEU A 81 -2.76 13.30 -10.94
N THR A 82 -2.77 11.99 -10.69
CA THR A 82 -2.15 11.00 -11.58
C THR A 82 -2.92 10.89 -12.90
N GLN A 83 -4.24 10.81 -12.85
CA GLN A 83 -5.10 10.77 -14.05
C GLN A 83 -4.90 12.00 -14.94
N GLN A 84 -4.73 13.18 -14.35
CA GLN A 84 -4.56 14.45 -15.06
C GLN A 84 -3.11 14.71 -15.50
N GLY A 85 -2.15 13.87 -15.08
CA GLY A 85 -0.74 14.03 -15.40
C GLY A 85 -0.06 15.20 -14.64
N VAL A 86 -0.62 15.65 -13.52
CA VAL A 86 0.06 16.58 -12.59
C VAL A 86 1.25 15.89 -11.94
N THR A 87 1.09 14.63 -11.57
CA THR A 87 2.18 13.71 -11.28
C THR A 87 2.15 12.55 -12.26
N ASP A 88 3.29 11.96 -12.59
CA ASP A 88 3.36 10.77 -13.45
C ASP A 88 3.01 9.52 -12.65
N ILE A 89 3.51 9.40 -11.41
CA ILE A 89 3.27 8.30 -10.48
C ILE A 89 2.67 8.88 -9.20
N GLY A 90 1.55 8.34 -8.77
CA GLY A 90 0.89 8.72 -7.51
C GLY A 90 0.76 7.56 -6.54
N MET A 91 0.95 7.84 -5.25
CA MET A 91 0.59 6.95 -4.17
C MET A 91 -0.94 6.95 -4.01
N VAL A 92 -1.62 5.97 -4.57
CA VAL A 92 -3.08 5.86 -4.50
C VAL A 92 -3.47 4.87 -3.40
N ALA A 93 -4.13 5.38 -2.36
CA ALA A 93 -4.70 4.56 -1.30
C ALA A 93 -6.22 4.44 -1.50
N PRO A 94 -6.75 3.23 -1.78
CA PRO A 94 -8.18 3.01 -2.04
C PRO A 94 -9.10 3.55 -0.94
N ALA A 95 -8.72 3.42 0.33
CA ALA A 95 -9.50 3.95 1.45
C ALA A 95 -9.80 5.45 1.33
N TYR A 96 -8.87 6.24 0.79
CA TYR A 96 -9.05 7.69 0.63
C TYR A 96 -9.98 8.06 -0.53
N VAL A 97 -10.20 7.14 -1.46
CA VAL A 97 -11.04 7.30 -2.66
C VAL A 97 -12.04 6.14 -2.81
N SER A 98 -12.60 5.68 -1.70
CA SER A 98 -13.42 4.47 -1.60
C SER A 98 -14.72 4.49 -2.42
N ASP A 99 -15.15 5.62 -2.92
CA ASP A 99 -16.20 5.77 -3.91
C ASP A 99 -15.77 5.35 -5.32
N LYS A 100 -14.50 5.59 -5.67
CA LYS A 100 -13.89 5.27 -6.98
C LYS A 100 -13.16 3.93 -6.99
N MET A 101 -12.65 3.48 -5.85
CA MET A 101 -11.89 2.24 -5.69
C MET A 101 -12.46 1.33 -4.59
N PRO A 102 -13.75 0.96 -4.68
CA PRO A 102 -14.41 0.17 -3.64
C PRO A 102 -13.99 -1.30 -3.62
N LEU A 103 -13.56 -1.90 -4.74
CA LEU A 103 -13.13 -3.31 -4.81
C LEU A 103 -11.78 -3.51 -4.11
N SER A 104 -10.88 -2.56 -4.21
CA SER A 104 -9.56 -2.60 -3.56
C SER A 104 -9.65 -2.61 -2.04
N ALA A 105 -10.77 -2.17 -1.44
CA ALA A 105 -11.00 -2.25 0.00
C ALA A 105 -11.07 -3.69 0.53
N VAL A 106 -11.09 -4.72 -0.33
CA VAL A 106 -10.97 -6.13 0.08
C VAL A 106 -9.71 -6.39 0.90
N ALA A 107 -8.60 -5.73 0.58
CA ALA A 107 -7.33 -5.83 1.31
C ALA A 107 -7.30 -4.97 2.59
N GLU A 108 -8.42 -4.35 2.96
CA GLU A 108 -8.56 -3.54 4.17
C GLU A 108 -9.54 -4.17 5.19
N LEU A 109 -10.18 -5.30 4.82
CA LEU A 109 -11.16 -5.99 5.63
C LEU A 109 -10.54 -6.61 6.89
N PRO A 110 -11.21 -6.57 8.05
CA PRO A 110 -10.69 -7.15 9.28
C PRO A 110 -10.55 -8.67 9.18
N GLY A 111 -9.50 -9.20 9.81
CA GLY A 111 -9.26 -10.63 9.90
C GLY A 111 -8.87 -11.33 8.60
N SER A 112 -8.64 -10.59 7.49
CA SER A 112 -8.40 -11.20 6.18
C SER A 112 -7.00 -11.78 6.01
N PHE A 113 -5.99 -11.22 6.68
CA PHE A 113 -4.59 -11.64 6.62
C PHE A 113 -3.90 -11.34 7.95
N THR A 114 -2.76 -11.96 8.21
CA THR A 114 -2.01 -11.78 9.47
C THR A 114 -0.68 -11.05 9.29
N THR A 115 -0.15 -10.99 8.07
CA THR A 115 1.12 -10.32 7.76
C THR A 115 0.96 -9.39 6.56
N SER A 116 1.84 -8.39 6.46
CA SER A 116 1.91 -7.51 5.31
C SER A 116 2.09 -8.30 4.01
N CYS A 117 2.96 -9.32 4.01
CA CYS A 117 3.23 -10.11 2.82
C CYS A 117 2.00 -10.90 2.36
N GLN A 118 1.26 -11.55 3.26
CA GLN A 118 0.01 -12.22 2.87
C GLN A 118 -0.96 -11.25 2.18
N GLY A 119 -1.19 -10.08 2.78
CA GLY A 119 -2.08 -9.07 2.21
C GLY A 119 -1.59 -8.50 0.89
N ALA A 120 -0.29 -8.16 0.79
CA ALA A 120 0.29 -7.54 -0.38
C ALA A 120 0.35 -8.49 -1.59
N GLU A 121 0.77 -9.74 -1.40
CA GLU A 121 0.83 -10.73 -2.47
C GLU A 121 -0.55 -11.09 -3.01
N ALA A 122 -1.53 -11.26 -2.11
CA ALA A 122 -2.91 -11.48 -2.52
C ALA A 122 -3.47 -10.27 -3.27
N TYR A 123 -3.26 -9.06 -2.74
CA TYR A 123 -3.73 -7.84 -3.41
C TYR A 123 -3.05 -7.62 -4.76
N TRP A 124 -1.75 -7.92 -4.88
CA TRP A 124 -1.01 -7.81 -6.13
C TRP A 124 -1.55 -8.75 -7.21
N LYS A 125 -1.87 -10.00 -6.87
CA LYS A 125 -2.51 -10.95 -7.80
C LYS A 125 -3.84 -10.41 -8.36
N LEU A 126 -4.62 -9.70 -7.53
CA LEU A 126 -5.89 -9.13 -7.98
C LEU A 126 -5.71 -7.83 -8.75
N ALA A 127 -4.71 -7.02 -8.39
CA ALA A 127 -4.42 -5.72 -9.01
C ALA A 127 -3.66 -5.86 -10.34
N HIS A 128 -2.72 -6.84 -10.44
CA HIS A 128 -1.91 -7.06 -11.63
C HIS A 128 -2.57 -8.07 -12.56
N GLY A 129 -3.53 -7.60 -13.35
CA GLY A 129 -4.27 -8.41 -14.35
C GLY A 129 -5.45 -9.22 -13.79
N GLY A 130 -5.67 -9.21 -12.47
CA GLY A 130 -6.84 -9.83 -11.85
C GLY A 130 -8.09 -8.93 -11.88
N ILE A 131 -9.09 -9.30 -11.07
CA ILE A 131 -10.40 -8.62 -11.04
C ILE A 131 -10.30 -7.14 -10.68
N ILE A 132 -9.45 -6.76 -9.73
CA ILE A 132 -9.24 -5.35 -9.35
C ILE A 132 -8.55 -4.60 -10.49
N GLY A 133 -7.51 -5.18 -11.10
CA GLY A 133 -6.83 -4.57 -12.24
C GLY A 133 -7.79 -4.26 -13.38
N THR A 134 -8.61 -5.25 -13.79
CA THR A 134 -9.50 -5.12 -14.95
C THR A 134 -10.76 -4.31 -14.68
N ARG A 135 -11.35 -4.42 -13.48
CA ARG A 135 -12.64 -3.78 -13.16
C ARG A 135 -12.51 -2.40 -12.51
N GLU A 136 -11.41 -2.15 -11.80
CA GLU A 136 -11.27 -0.94 -11.01
C GLU A 136 -10.10 -0.06 -11.46
N LEU A 137 -8.87 -0.59 -11.55
CA LEU A 137 -7.71 0.22 -11.88
C LEU A 137 -7.77 0.72 -13.32
N GLN A 138 -8.03 -0.16 -14.30
CA GLN A 138 -8.24 0.24 -15.69
C GLN A 138 -9.44 1.18 -15.85
N GLY A 139 -10.54 0.92 -15.12
CA GLY A 139 -11.72 1.79 -15.09
C GLY A 139 -11.40 3.21 -14.58
N ASN A 140 -10.40 3.34 -13.72
CA ASN A 140 -9.87 4.62 -13.27
C ASN A 140 -8.71 5.15 -14.15
N GLY A 141 -8.36 4.48 -15.25
CA GLY A 141 -7.31 4.92 -16.19
C GLY A 141 -5.93 4.95 -15.56
N ILE A 142 -5.63 4.06 -14.61
CA ILE A 142 -4.34 3.92 -13.94
C ILE A 142 -3.81 2.50 -14.05
N HIS A 143 -2.50 2.39 -14.24
CA HIS A 143 -1.72 1.17 -14.28
C HIS A 143 -0.95 0.99 -12.97
N PRO A 144 -1.13 -0.12 -12.22
CA PRO A 144 -0.40 -0.35 -10.99
C PRO A 144 1.06 -0.72 -11.29
N LEU A 145 2.00 -0.04 -10.65
CA LEU A 145 3.43 -0.36 -10.75
C LEU A 145 3.86 -1.37 -9.70
N PHE A 146 3.40 -1.18 -8.47
CA PHE A 146 3.55 -2.09 -7.35
C PHE A 146 2.52 -1.76 -6.27
N VAL A 147 2.37 -2.68 -5.32
CA VAL A 147 1.48 -2.51 -4.17
C VAL A 147 2.22 -2.77 -2.87
N PHE A 148 1.66 -2.26 -1.79
CA PHE A 148 1.95 -2.77 -0.46
C PHE A 148 0.68 -2.74 0.40
N VAL A 149 0.64 -3.58 1.41
CA VAL A 149 -0.43 -3.62 2.40
C VAL A 149 0.24 -3.50 3.76
N LEU A 150 -0.23 -2.56 4.59
CA LEU A 150 0.31 -2.38 5.93
C LEU A 150 -0.09 -3.54 6.84
N PRO A 151 0.70 -3.89 7.85
CA PRO A 151 0.36 -4.92 8.83
C PRO A 151 -1.00 -4.64 9.49
N PRO A 152 -1.65 -5.66 10.10
CA PRO A 152 -2.94 -5.51 10.75
C PRO A 152 -3.01 -4.32 11.70
N TYR A 153 -4.06 -3.53 11.55
CA TYR A 153 -4.27 -2.30 12.29
C TYR A 153 -4.68 -2.57 13.74
N GLN A 154 -4.23 -1.68 14.61
CA GLN A 154 -4.53 -1.67 16.03
C GLN A 154 -5.35 -0.42 16.40
N ILE A 155 -6.04 -0.45 17.54
CA ILE A 155 -6.68 0.73 18.11
C ILE A 155 -5.69 1.39 19.07
N LEU A 156 -5.47 2.71 18.88
CA LEU A 156 -4.68 3.50 19.80
C LEU A 156 -5.49 4.71 20.27
N THR A 157 -5.44 5.04 21.56
CA THR A 157 -6.29 6.08 22.17
C THR A 157 -5.51 7.02 23.06
N ARG A 158 -6.09 8.19 23.29
CA ARG A 158 -5.58 9.21 24.24
C ARG A 158 -5.89 8.82 25.67
N ALA A 159 -7.14 8.44 25.93
CA ALA A 159 -7.62 8.00 27.23
C ALA A 159 -7.46 6.48 27.38
N LYS A 160 -7.37 6.04 28.63
CA LYS A 160 -7.31 4.62 28.96
C LYS A 160 -8.61 3.92 28.55
N PHE A 161 -8.46 2.78 27.94
CA PHE A 161 -9.52 1.80 27.74
C PHE A 161 -9.02 0.44 28.27
N THR A 162 -9.93 -0.38 28.76
CA THR A 162 -9.59 -1.65 29.39
C THR A 162 -10.28 -2.83 28.73
N GLY A 163 -11.26 -2.56 27.87
CA GLY A 163 -12.02 -3.57 27.16
C GLY A 163 -12.86 -2.99 26.04
N LEU A 164 -13.60 -3.86 25.36
CA LEU A 164 -14.44 -3.54 24.20
C LEU A 164 -15.53 -2.48 24.55
N ALA A 165 -16.09 -2.56 25.75
CA ALA A 165 -17.15 -1.63 26.18
C ALA A 165 -16.69 -0.16 26.22
N ASP A 166 -15.42 0.08 26.49
CA ASP A 166 -14.84 1.42 26.57
C ASP A 166 -14.69 2.09 25.19
N LEU A 167 -14.77 1.32 24.11
CA LEU A 167 -14.71 1.84 22.74
C LEU A 167 -16.01 2.52 22.31
N LYS A 168 -17.12 2.26 23.00
CA LYS A 168 -18.45 2.79 22.66
C LYS A 168 -18.46 4.30 22.60
N GLY A 169 -18.83 4.84 21.42
CA GLY A 169 -18.96 6.28 21.18
C GLY A 169 -17.65 7.02 20.99
N LEU A 170 -16.47 6.36 21.14
CA LEU A 170 -15.20 7.00 20.85
C LEU A 170 -15.12 7.42 19.39
N LYS A 171 -14.67 8.63 19.15
CA LYS A 171 -14.36 9.14 17.80
C LYS A 171 -13.00 8.61 17.38
N LEU A 172 -13.01 7.56 16.57
CA LEU A 172 -11.79 6.92 16.09
C LEU A 172 -11.50 7.34 14.65
N ARG A 173 -10.26 7.73 14.39
CA ARG A 173 -9.81 7.99 13.01
C ARG A 173 -10.02 6.74 12.17
N SER A 174 -10.61 6.96 11.00
CA SER A 174 -10.72 6.00 9.91
C SER A 174 -10.00 6.53 8.66
N ALA A 175 -9.43 5.64 7.85
CA ALA A 175 -9.00 5.99 6.50
C ALA A 175 -10.18 6.09 5.53
N GLY A 176 -11.32 5.47 5.86
CA GLY A 176 -12.49 5.31 5.00
C GLY A 176 -12.72 3.84 4.62
N GLY A 177 -13.55 3.61 3.60
CA GLY A 177 -13.77 2.26 3.07
C GLY A 177 -14.27 1.25 4.09
N ALA A 178 -13.67 0.06 4.09
CA ALA A 178 -14.01 -1.06 4.97
C ALA A 178 -13.78 -0.74 6.46
N MET A 179 -12.81 0.14 6.77
CA MET A 179 -12.49 0.50 8.16
C MET A 179 -13.66 1.20 8.87
N ASP A 180 -14.50 1.94 8.14
CA ASP A 180 -15.71 2.54 8.74
C ASP A 180 -16.68 1.48 9.25
N LEU A 181 -16.85 0.38 8.52
CA LEU A 181 -17.69 -0.75 8.95
C LEU A 181 -17.12 -1.38 10.21
N THR A 182 -15.81 -1.65 10.22
CA THR A 182 -15.09 -2.18 11.39
C THR A 182 -15.33 -1.31 12.63
N ILE A 183 -15.10 0.00 12.54
CA ILE A 183 -15.25 0.92 13.67
C ILE A 183 -16.71 0.95 14.18
N ARG A 184 -17.70 0.98 13.27
CA ARG A 184 -19.14 0.95 13.67
C ARG A 184 -19.51 -0.35 14.37
N ARG A 185 -18.96 -1.49 13.95
CA ARG A 185 -19.20 -2.80 14.59
C ARG A 185 -18.65 -2.88 16.02
N LEU A 186 -17.70 -2.01 16.36
CA LEU A 186 -17.16 -1.85 17.71
C LEU A 186 -17.94 -0.79 18.52
N ASP A 187 -19.10 -0.33 18.06
CA ASP A 187 -19.92 0.75 18.66
C ASP A 187 -19.18 2.10 18.75
N ALA A 188 -18.07 2.29 18.04
CA ALA A 188 -17.32 3.54 17.94
C ALA A 188 -17.78 4.38 16.73
N VAL A 189 -17.34 5.63 16.66
CA VAL A 189 -17.71 6.60 15.63
C VAL A 189 -16.53 6.81 14.68
N PRO A 190 -16.60 6.41 13.40
CA PRO A 190 -15.51 6.64 12.45
C PRO A 190 -15.45 8.10 12.01
N ILE A 191 -14.26 8.69 12.09
CA ILE A 191 -13.95 10.04 11.59
C ILE A 191 -12.94 9.91 10.47
N ARG A 192 -13.37 10.11 9.22
CA ARG A 192 -12.53 9.94 8.03
C ARG A 192 -11.52 11.06 7.89
N MET A 193 -10.23 10.69 7.75
CA MET A 193 -9.17 11.64 7.41
C MET A 193 -7.92 10.93 6.90
N GLY A 194 -7.10 11.66 6.12
CA GLY A 194 -5.76 11.23 5.70
C GLY A 194 -4.78 11.10 6.87
N GLY A 195 -3.67 10.40 6.66
CA GLY A 195 -2.64 10.21 7.70
C GLY A 195 -2.05 11.53 8.21
N THR A 196 -1.82 12.48 7.33
CA THR A 196 -1.27 13.82 7.62
C THR A 196 -2.19 14.69 8.49
N ASP A 197 -3.50 14.46 8.45
CA ASP A 197 -4.49 15.23 9.23
C ASP A 197 -4.66 14.66 10.66
N VAL A 198 -4.10 13.49 10.96
CA VAL A 198 -4.29 12.80 12.26
C VAL A 198 -3.63 13.56 13.41
N TYR A 199 -2.37 13.99 13.23
CA TYR A 199 -1.65 14.73 14.27
C TYR A 199 -2.40 16.01 14.72
N PRO A 200 -2.81 16.90 13.81
CA PRO A 200 -3.59 18.08 14.20
C PRO A 200 -4.97 17.74 14.76
N ALA A 201 -5.60 16.64 14.34
CA ALA A 201 -6.88 16.20 14.90
C ALA A 201 -6.75 15.71 16.34
N LEU A 202 -5.72 14.92 16.65
CA LEU A 202 -5.38 14.49 18.02
C LEU A 202 -5.02 15.70 18.88
N SER A 203 -4.19 16.63 18.38
CA SER A 203 -3.79 17.84 19.10
C SER A 203 -4.98 18.70 19.53
N ARG A 204 -5.95 18.87 18.64
CA ARG A 204 -7.18 19.63 18.93
C ARG A 204 -8.24 18.85 19.69
N GLY A 205 -8.06 17.56 19.93
CA GLY A 205 -9.05 16.69 20.59
C GLY A 205 -10.32 16.44 19.77
N THR A 206 -10.25 16.56 18.43
CA THR A 206 -11.40 16.29 17.56
C THR A 206 -11.64 14.80 17.37
N ILE A 207 -10.65 13.97 17.66
CA ILE A 207 -10.74 12.51 17.76
C ILE A 207 -10.17 12.02 19.09
N ASP A 208 -10.70 10.89 19.57
CA ASP A 208 -10.31 10.26 20.84
C ASP A 208 -9.19 9.24 20.65
N GLY A 209 -9.06 8.73 19.42
CA GLY A 209 -8.07 7.72 19.06
C GLY A 209 -8.05 7.45 17.56
N ILE A 210 -7.33 6.40 17.18
CA ILE A 210 -7.12 6.02 15.80
C ILE A 210 -7.20 4.51 15.63
N VAL A 211 -7.61 4.05 14.44
CA VAL A 211 -7.34 2.71 13.94
C VAL A 211 -6.19 2.86 12.95
N PHE A 212 -5.02 2.27 13.29
CA PHE A 212 -3.77 2.57 12.59
C PHE A 212 -2.76 1.43 12.72
N PRO A 213 -1.80 1.28 11.78
CA PRO A 213 -0.69 0.36 11.94
C PRO A 213 0.33 0.93 12.95
N LEU A 214 1.09 0.06 13.62
CA LEU A 214 1.93 0.51 14.73
C LEU A 214 3.17 1.30 14.31
N SER A 215 3.89 0.85 13.28
CA SER A 215 5.13 1.49 12.83
C SER A 215 4.90 2.94 12.38
N PRO A 216 3.90 3.28 11.53
CA PRO A 216 3.62 4.64 11.13
C PRO A 216 3.20 5.60 12.26
N VAL A 217 2.78 5.12 13.43
CA VAL A 217 2.51 5.99 14.59
C VAL A 217 3.70 6.89 14.91
N LEU A 218 4.92 6.32 14.84
CA LEU A 218 6.16 7.06 15.09
C LEU A 218 6.52 7.99 13.93
N GLU A 219 6.28 7.56 12.68
CA GLU A 219 6.56 8.36 11.48
C GLU A 219 5.74 9.66 11.46
N PHE A 220 4.47 9.59 11.89
CA PHE A 220 3.57 10.72 12.00
C PHE A 220 3.59 11.42 13.37
N LYS A 221 4.50 11.00 14.30
CA LYS A 221 4.66 11.53 15.66
C LYS A 221 3.40 11.48 16.52
N LEU A 222 2.54 10.49 16.29
CA LEU A 222 1.23 10.39 16.97
C LEU A 222 1.35 9.97 18.43
N GLN A 223 2.47 9.36 18.84
CA GLN A 223 2.80 9.01 20.22
C GLN A 223 2.81 10.23 21.18
N ASP A 224 2.89 11.43 20.66
CA ASP A 224 2.83 12.65 21.47
C ASP A 224 1.47 12.75 22.20
N TYR A 225 0.40 12.29 21.56
CA TYR A 225 -0.98 12.38 22.06
C TYR A 225 -1.59 11.02 22.45
N LEU A 226 -1.13 9.94 21.84
CA LEU A 226 -1.64 8.59 22.14
C LEU A 226 -0.90 8.00 23.34
N LYS A 227 -1.63 7.31 24.21
CA LYS A 227 -1.08 6.75 25.45
C LYS A 227 -1.39 5.26 25.64
N TYR A 228 -2.40 4.75 24.96
CA TYR A 228 -2.86 3.37 25.09
C TYR A 228 -3.04 2.75 23.71
N GLY A 229 -2.77 1.46 23.58
CA GLY A 229 -2.96 0.76 22.31
C GLY A 229 -3.15 -0.74 22.49
N THR A 230 -3.85 -1.36 21.54
CA THR A 230 -3.98 -2.81 21.43
C THR A 230 -2.75 -3.40 20.75
N ILE A 231 -2.52 -4.68 21.00
CA ILE A 231 -1.64 -5.58 20.26
C ILE A 231 -2.38 -6.88 19.99
N SER A 232 -1.93 -7.62 18.99
CA SER A 232 -2.48 -8.95 18.65
C SER A 232 -3.92 -8.97 18.12
N GLU A 233 -4.49 -7.79 17.80
CA GLU A 233 -5.80 -7.68 17.14
C GLU A 233 -5.65 -7.49 15.62
N ASN A 234 -6.77 -7.62 14.90
CA ASN A 234 -6.83 -7.35 13.47
C ASN A 234 -8.11 -6.57 13.13
N PHE A 235 -8.00 -5.24 13.22
CA PHE A 235 -9.09 -4.33 12.89
C PHE A 235 -9.14 -3.96 11.39
N GLY A 236 -8.44 -4.70 10.55
CA GLY A 236 -8.31 -4.47 9.12
C GLY A 236 -6.90 -4.06 8.72
N GLY A 237 -6.76 -3.61 7.48
CA GLY A 237 -5.49 -3.21 6.90
C GLY A 237 -5.59 -1.88 6.15
N PHE A 238 -4.55 -1.61 5.36
CA PHE A 238 -4.50 -0.46 4.47
C PHE A 238 -3.67 -0.82 3.24
N ALA A 239 -4.36 -0.87 2.11
CA ALA A 239 -3.73 -1.15 0.83
C ALA A 239 -3.31 0.15 0.14
N VAL A 240 -2.21 0.08 -0.56
CA VAL A 240 -1.69 1.18 -1.39
C VAL A 240 -1.23 0.60 -2.72
N THR A 241 -1.53 1.31 -3.79
CA THR A 241 -0.90 1.10 -5.09
C THR A 241 -0.16 2.36 -5.50
N TYR A 242 1.11 2.22 -5.89
CA TYR A 242 1.77 3.25 -6.66
C TYR A 242 1.43 3.00 -8.11
N SER A 243 0.75 3.96 -8.70
CA SER A 243 0.19 3.82 -10.05
C SER A 243 0.61 4.98 -10.95
N ILE A 244 0.75 4.67 -12.22
CA ILE A 244 0.96 5.63 -13.31
C ILE A 244 -0.33 5.73 -14.13
N SER A 245 -0.64 6.88 -14.78
CA SER A 245 -1.79 6.92 -15.69
C SER A 245 -1.56 5.98 -16.88
N GLU A 246 -2.61 5.29 -17.36
CA GLU A 246 -2.53 4.43 -18.55
C GLU A 246 -1.93 5.18 -19.75
N LYS A 247 -2.35 6.42 -19.96
CA LYS A 247 -1.83 7.26 -21.04
C LYS A 247 -0.31 7.45 -20.94
N ARG A 248 0.22 7.68 -19.74
CA ARG A 248 1.66 7.85 -19.52
C ARG A 248 2.39 6.53 -19.67
N TRP A 249 1.84 5.44 -19.11
CA TRP A 249 2.36 4.09 -19.26
C TRP A 249 2.52 3.69 -20.72
N ASP A 250 1.47 3.87 -21.54
CA ASP A 250 1.47 3.53 -22.96
C ASP A 250 2.48 4.35 -23.80
N SER A 251 2.84 5.54 -23.31
CA SER A 251 3.84 6.40 -23.96
C SER A 251 5.28 6.01 -23.67
N LEU A 252 5.51 5.12 -22.70
CA LEU A 252 6.86 4.66 -22.34
C LEU A 252 7.38 3.59 -23.33
N PRO A 253 8.69 3.56 -23.65
CA PRO A 253 9.29 2.47 -24.41
C PRO A 253 9.04 1.11 -23.74
N LYS A 254 8.93 0.05 -24.55
CA LYS A 254 8.64 -1.31 -24.03
C LYS A 254 9.70 -1.81 -23.05
N GLU A 255 10.96 -1.49 -23.29
CA GLU A 255 12.07 -1.84 -22.40
C GLU A 255 11.94 -1.15 -21.02
N VAL A 256 11.44 0.10 -21.01
CA VAL A 256 11.16 0.84 -19.78
C VAL A 256 9.96 0.24 -19.05
N GLN A 257 8.87 -0.08 -19.77
CA GLN A 257 7.72 -0.76 -19.19
C GLN A 257 8.12 -2.08 -18.54
N GLN A 258 8.95 -2.88 -19.21
CA GLN A 258 9.45 -4.15 -18.68
C GLN A 258 10.29 -3.93 -17.41
N ALA A 259 11.26 -3.01 -17.45
CA ALA A 259 12.09 -2.70 -16.29
C ALA A 259 11.27 -2.21 -15.09
N MET A 260 10.24 -1.39 -15.33
CA MET A 260 9.32 -0.93 -14.28
C MET A 260 8.44 -2.05 -13.73
N SER A 261 7.98 -2.98 -14.58
CA SER A 261 7.18 -4.14 -14.14
C SER A 261 8.01 -5.09 -13.26
N GLU A 262 9.24 -5.42 -13.69
CA GLU A 262 10.15 -6.28 -12.92
C GLU A 262 10.54 -5.65 -11.57
N ALA A 263 10.85 -4.33 -11.58
CA ALA A 263 11.12 -3.58 -10.37
C ALA A 263 9.89 -3.51 -9.44
N GLY A 264 8.69 -3.45 -10.01
CA GLY A 264 7.43 -3.43 -9.26
C GLY A 264 7.14 -4.74 -8.54
N ASP A 265 7.32 -5.87 -9.23
CA ASP A 265 7.20 -7.21 -8.65
C ASP A 265 8.19 -7.40 -7.48
N GLU A 266 9.43 -6.97 -7.66
CA GLU A 266 10.47 -7.04 -6.63
C GLU A 266 10.15 -6.11 -5.47
N THR A 267 9.74 -4.86 -5.75
CA THR A 267 9.38 -3.88 -4.72
C THR A 267 8.19 -4.35 -3.87
N THR A 268 7.18 -4.98 -4.46
CA THR A 268 6.03 -5.54 -3.72
C THR A 268 6.51 -6.55 -2.67
N ARG A 269 7.38 -7.48 -3.06
CA ARG A 269 7.96 -8.49 -2.14
C ARG A 269 8.91 -7.87 -1.10
N HIS A 270 9.78 -6.97 -1.53
CA HIS A 270 10.69 -6.27 -0.63
C HIS A 270 9.95 -5.46 0.42
N ALA A 271 9.00 -4.64 0.00
CA ALA A 271 8.24 -3.77 0.89
C ALA A 271 7.50 -4.55 1.98
N CYS A 272 6.79 -5.62 1.61
CA CYS A 272 6.03 -6.40 2.59
C CYS A 272 6.95 -7.07 3.61
N ALA A 273 8.11 -7.62 3.18
CA ALA A 273 9.07 -8.24 4.08
C ALA A 273 9.66 -7.22 5.09
N MET A 274 9.94 -5.99 4.64
CA MET A 274 10.43 -4.94 5.53
C MET A 274 9.36 -4.47 6.52
N LEU A 275 8.12 -4.33 6.08
CA LEU A 275 6.99 -3.95 6.93
C LEU A 275 6.70 -5.00 8.00
N ASP A 276 6.73 -6.29 7.64
CA ASP A 276 6.55 -7.38 8.60
C ASP A 276 7.72 -7.45 9.60
N ARG A 277 8.96 -7.27 9.13
CA ARG A 277 10.14 -7.20 10.01
C ARG A 277 10.02 -6.11 11.06
N ASP A 278 9.52 -4.95 10.69
CA ASP A 278 9.50 -3.76 11.56
C ASP A 278 8.25 -3.72 12.47
N ASN A 279 7.22 -4.52 12.20
CA ASN A 279 5.96 -4.51 12.96
C ASN A 279 6.15 -4.92 14.43
N GLY A 280 6.90 -5.99 14.70
CA GLY A 280 7.18 -6.43 16.07
C GLY A 280 7.97 -5.40 16.86
N PRO A 281 9.14 -4.94 16.39
CA PRO A 281 9.93 -3.89 17.03
C PRO A 281 9.18 -2.57 17.28
N ALA A 282 8.17 -2.24 16.44
CA ALA A 282 7.35 -1.04 16.63
C ALA A 282 6.64 -1.01 18.00
N ILE A 283 6.20 -2.17 18.51
CA ILE A 283 5.57 -2.28 19.83
C ILE A 283 6.52 -1.79 20.92
N ASP A 284 7.77 -2.25 20.90
CA ASP A 284 8.77 -1.87 21.91
C ASP A 284 9.17 -0.40 21.78
N LEU A 285 9.24 0.13 20.57
CA LEU A 285 9.48 1.56 20.33
C LEU A 285 8.35 2.41 20.89
N LEU A 286 7.09 2.01 20.67
CA LEU A 286 5.92 2.70 21.22
C LEU A 286 5.90 2.63 22.75
N ARG A 287 6.24 1.48 23.35
CA ARG A 287 6.39 1.36 24.81
C ARG A 287 7.47 2.28 25.36
N LYS A 288 8.63 2.35 24.69
CA LYS A 288 9.70 3.29 25.04
C LYS A 288 9.28 4.75 24.89
N ALA A 289 8.39 5.05 23.94
CA ALA A 289 7.79 6.37 23.78
C ALA A 289 6.67 6.69 24.81
N GLY A 290 6.39 5.75 25.74
CA GLY A 290 5.46 5.95 26.84
C GLY A 290 4.04 5.45 26.61
N LEU A 291 3.78 4.68 25.54
CA LEU A 291 2.49 4.06 25.31
C LEU A 291 2.33 2.75 26.13
N GLN A 292 1.18 2.56 26.69
CA GLN A 292 0.76 1.29 27.32
C GLN A 292 0.12 0.42 26.23
N MET A 293 0.89 -0.57 25.75
CA MET A 293 0.46 -1.51 24.73
C MET A 293 0.07 -2.83 25.36
N SER A 294 -1.18 -3.26 25.19
CA SER A 294 -1.73 -4.47 25.85
C SER A 294 -2.60 -5.28 24.89
N GLU A 295 -2.70 -6.56 25.14
CA GLU A 295 -3.73 -7.41 24.56
C GLU A 295 -5.10 -7.07 25.15
N MET A 296 -6.15 -7.29 24.37
CA MET A 296 -7.51 -7.23 24.87
C MET A 296 -7.78 -8.40 25.82
N PRO A 297 -8.62 -8.24 26.85
CA PRO A 297 -9.07 -9.38 27.66
C PRO A 297 -9.62 -10.50 26.79
N ALA A 298 -9.40 -11.76 27.16
CA ALA A 298 -9.78 -12.91 26.31
C ALA A 298 -11.28 -12.92 25.93
N ALA A 299 -12.17 -12.51 26.83
CA ALA A 299 -13.61 -12.39 26.55
C ALA A 299 -13.91 -11.28 25.52
N ASP A 300 -13.18 -10.16 25.59
CA ASP A 300 -13.34 -9.06 24.63
C ASP A 300 -12.75 -9.41 23.28
N HIS A 301 -11.61 -10.11 23.25
CA HIS A 301 -11.03 -10.64 22.02
C HIS A 301 -12.03 -11.52 21.26
N ALA A 302 -12.68 -12.48 21.95
CA ALA A 302 -13.72 -13.31 21.35
C ALA A 302 -14.92 -12.48 20.84
N SER A 303 -15.37 -11.50 21.64
CA SER A 303 -16.47 -10.60 21.26
C SER A 303 -16.13 -9.70 20.07
N ILE A 304 -14.89 -9.22 19.97
CA ILE A 304 -14.40 -8.46 18.81
C ILE A 304 -14.48 -9.33 17.56
N HIS A 305 -13.96 -10.55 17.61
CA HIS A 305 -14.01 -11.49 16.48
C HIS A 305 -15.44 -11.78 16.02
N GLU A 306 -16.36 -12.03 16.97
CA GLU A 306 -17.79 -12.25 16.67
C GLU A 306 -18.42 -11.04 15.98
N ARG A 307 -18.18 -9.81 16.49
CA ARG A 307 -18.71 -8.57 15.91
C ARG A 307 -18.14 -8.26 14.53
N LEU A 308 -16.89 -8.60 14.29
CA LEU A 308 -16.20 -8.30 13.02
C LEU A 308 -16.41 -9.38 11.96
N ALA A 309 -16.77 -10.61 12.32
CA ALA A 309 -17.00 -11.70 11.39
C ALA A 309 -17.96 -11.35 10.22
N PRO A 310 -19.08 -10.61 10.43
CA PRO A 310 -19.99 -10.24 9.34
C PRO A 310 -19.43 -9.17 8.38
N VAL A 311 -18.37 -8.43 8.73
CA VAL A 311 -17.92 -7.24 8.00
C VAL A 311 -17.55 -7.58 6.55
N GLN A 312 -16.89 -8.71 6.32
CA GLN A 312 -16.48 -9.14 4.97
C GLN A 312 -17.70 -9.38 4.07
N ALA A 313 -18.70 -10.11 4.58
CA ALA A 313 -19.94 -10.36 3.83
C ALA A 313 -20.74 -9.07 3.61
N GLU A 314 -20.87 -8.22 4.62
CA GLU A 314 -21.57 -6.93 4.51
C GLU A 314 -20.92 -6.00 3.48
N TRP A 315 -19.60 -5.98 3.42
CA TRP A 315 -18.87 -5.23 2.41
C TRP A 315 -19.18 -5.79 1.00
N ALA A 316 -19.12 -7.11 0.81
CA ALA A 316 -19.40 -7.74 -0.46
C ALA A 316 -20.85 -7.50 -0.90
N ASP A 317 -21.84 -7.70 -0.01
CA ASP A 317 -23.26 -7.44 -0.25
C ASP A 317 -23.55 -5.98 -0.62
N ALA A 318 -22.85 -5.03 0.02
CA ALA A 318 -22.99 -3.61 -0.29
C ALA A 318 -22.48 -3.27 -1.70
N LEU A 319 -21.45 -3.96 -2.18
CA LEU A 319 -20.95 -3.81 -3.54
C LEU A 319 -21.87 -4.45 -4.56
N GLU A 320 -22.40 -5.65 -4.30
CA GLU A 320 -23.39 -6.31 -5.17
C GLU A 320 -24.64 -5.43 -5.40
N LYS A 321 -25.14 -4.77 -4.35
CA LYS A 321 -26.25 -3.81 -4.46
C LYS A 321 -25.93 -2.62 -5.37
N ARG A 322 -24.64 -2.33 -5.58
CA ARG A 322 -24.15 -1.28 -6.51
C ARG A 322 -23.83 -1.83 -7.91
N GLY A 323 -24.07 -3.13 -8.17
CA GLY A 323 -23.72 -3.80 -9.41
C GLY A 323 -22.21 -4.07 -9.59
N LEU A 324 -21.47 -4.10 -8.47
CA LEU A 324 -20.05 -4.39 -8.47
C LEU A 324 -19.79 -5.82 -7.95
N PRO A 325 -18.77 -6.54 -8.44
CA PRO A 325 -18.54 -7.95 -8.12
C PRO A 325 -17.91 -8.12 -6.72
N GLY A 326 -18.66 -7.82 -5.66
CA GLY A 326 -18.19 -7.82 -4.29
C GLY A 326 -17.79 -9.22 -3.81
N HIS A 327 -18.68 -10.20 -3.94
CA HIS A 327 -18.40 -11.58 -3.53
C HIS A 327 -17.32 -12.25 -4.38
N GLU A 328 -17.29 -12.00 -5.69
CA GLU A 328 -16.23 -12.50 -6.56
C GLU A 328 -14.87 -11.97 -6.13
N THR A 329 -14.77 -10.67 -5.83
CA THR A 329 -13.53 -10.02 -5.38
C THR A 329 -13.09 -10.56 -4.01
N LEU A 330 -14.03 -10.72 -3.06
CA LEU A 330 -13.75 -11.29 -1.75
C LEU A 330 -13.22 -12.71 -1.85
N ASN A 331 -13.91 -13.56 -2.60
CA ASN A 331 -13.50 -14.95 -2.80
C ASN A 331 -12.12 -15.05 -3.48
N ALA A 332 -11.88 -14.24 -4.52
CA ALA A 332 -10.58 -14.20 -5.19
C ALA A 332 -9.45 -13.80 -4.24
N PHE A 333 -9.69 -12.81 -3.36
CA PHE A 333 -8.71 -12.37 -2.36
C PHE A 333 -8.43 -13.46 -1.31
N LEU A 334 -9.47 -14.09 -0.76
CA LEU A 334 -9.32 -15.16 0.24
C LEU A 334 -8.59 -16.39 -0.35
N VAL A 335 -8.89 -16.75 -1.59
CA VAL A 335 -8.14 -17.81 -2.31
C VAL A 335 -6.68 -17.41 -2.48
N ALA A 336 -6.41 -16.16 -2.86
CA ALA A 336 -5.04 -15.67 -3.05
C ALA A 336 -4.22 -15.66 -1.73
N ILE A 337 -4.86 -15.38 -0.59
CA ILE A 337 -4.25 -15.47 0.75
C ILE A 337 -3.80 -16.90 1.10
N LEU A 338 -4.56 -17.90 0.67
CA LEU A 338 -4.28 -19.33 0.95
C LEU A 338 -3.30 -19.96 -0.06
N SER A 339 -2.98 -19.26 -1.14
CA SER A 339 -2.15 -19.75 -2.25
C SER A 339 -0.94 -18.82 -2.42
N PRO A 340 0.08 -18.96 -1.55
CA PRO A 340 1.27 -18.10 -1.58
C PRO A 340 2.12 -18.27 -2.85
#